data_2a563f655be6eb3480d7bc8a06b5ad5e
#
_entry.id   2a563f655be6eb3480d7bc8a06b5ad5e
#
_cell.length_a   1.000
_cell.length_b   1.000
_cell.length_c   1.000
_cell.angle_alpha   90.00
_cell.angle_beta   90.00
_cell.angle_gamma   90.00
#
_symmetry.space_group_name_H-M   'P 1'
#
loop_
_entity.id
_entity.type
_entity.pdbx_description
1 polymer ?
#
loop_
_entity_poly.entity_id
_entity_poly.type
_entity_poly.pdbx_seq_one_letter_code
_entity_poly.pdbx_strand_id
1 'polypeptide(L)'
;MPESIRVVDRAFDILEALSGSRDPLSLADISKATGLSKSTAHRILASMVARQYVEHDENGGYRLGYKLIEIASSRINSLELLAEAKPCLSRMLWDLN
;
A
#
# COMPACT_ATOMS: atom_id res chain seq x y z
N MET A 1 5.36 2.35 -25.75
CA MET A 1 4.80 2.24 -24.39
C MET A 1 4.23 0.86 -24.18
N PRO A 2 4.64 0.19 -23.13
CA PRO A 2 3.99 -1.07 -22.81
C PRO A 2 2.54 -0.81 -22.44
N GLU A 3 1.68 -1.74 -22.81
CA GLU A 3 0.28 -1.65 -22.41
C GLU A 3 0.18 -1.86 -20.90
N SER A 4 -0.57 -1.00 -20.22
CA SER A 4 -0.82 -1.21 -18.80
C SER A 4 -1.88 -2.27 -18.60
N ILE A 5 -1.69 -3.09 -17.59
CA ILE A 5 -2.67 -4.08 -17.19
C ILE A 5 -3.55 -3.41 -16.15
N ARG A 6 -4.80 -3.16 -16.52
CA ARG A 6 -5.73 -2.36 -15.72
C ARG A 6 -5.83 -2.81 -14.26
N VAL A 7 -5.94 -4.11 -14.02
CA VAL A 7 -6.07 -4.62 -12.65
C VAL A 7 -4.82 -4.33 -11.83
N VAL A 8 -3.64 -4.47 -12.45
CA VAL A 8 -2.38 -4.18 -11.76
C VAL A 8 -2.27 -2.70 -11.41
N ASP A 9 -2.62 -1.84 -12.36
CA ASP A 9 -2.59 -0.39 -12.12
C ASP A 9 -3.56 0.00 -11.00
N ARG A 10 -4.72 -0.60 -10.99
CA ARG A 10 -5.73 -0.35 -9.94
C ARG A 10 -5.23 -0.79 -8.57
N ALA A 11 -4.52 -1.93 -8.51
CA ALA A 11 -3.95 -2.40 -7.26
C ALA A 11 -2.90 -1.41 -6.73
N PHE A 12 -2.04 -0.90 -7.61
CA PHE A 12 -1.05 0.10 -7.21
C PHE A 12 -1.73 1.41 -6.76
N ASP A 13 -2.79 1.83 -7.45
CA ASP A 13 -3.53 3.03 -7.04
C ASP A 13 -4.07 2.89 -5.62
N ILE A 14 -4.55 1.70 -5.28
CA ILE A 14 -5.04 1.44 -3.92
C ILE A 14 -3.89 1.53 -2.91
N LEU A 15 -2.76 0.91 -3.20
CA LEU A 15 -1.60 0.97 -2.31
C LEU A 15 -1.14 2.40 -2.10
N GLU A 16 -1.11 3.19 -3.16
CA GLU A 16 -0.71 4.59 -3.07
C GLU A 16 -1.71 5.41 -2.23
N ALA A 17 -3.00 5.13 -2.38
CA ALA A 17 -4.02 5.79 -1.56
C ALA A 17 -3.82 5.46 -0.07
N LEU A 18 -3.54 4.21 0.25
CA LEU A 18 -3.30 3.79 1.63
C LEU A 18 -2.03 4.43 2.19
N SER A 19 -1.00 4.55 1.37
CA SER A 19 0.27 5.12 1.83
C SER A 19 0.16 6.60 2.15
N GLY A 20 -0.80 7.29 1.56
CA GLY A 20 -1.02 8.71 1.79
C GLY A 20 -1.83 9.03 3.03
N SER A 21 -2.29 8.03 3.76
CA SER A 21 -3.13 8.22 4.92
C SER A 21 -2.48 7.62 6.17
N ARG A 22 -2.52 8.35 7.27
CA ARG A 22 -2.06 7.86 8.56
C ARG A 22 -3.02 6.83 9.13
N ASP A 23 -4.31 7.12 8.99
CA ASP A 23 -5.35 6.27 9.53
C ASP A 23 -5.81 5.26 8.48
N PRO A 24 -6.31 4.11 8.93
CA PRO A 24 -6.89 3.16 7.99
C PRO A 24 -8.02 3.81 7.19
N LEU A 25 -8.13 3.44 5.93
CA LEU A 25 -9.17 3.97 5.05
C LEU A 25 -10.30 2.96 4.92
N SER A 26 -11.53 3.47 4.95
CA SER A 26 -12.70 2.62 4.69
C SER A 26 -12.78 2.30 3.20
N LEU A 27 -13.59 1.31 2.86
CA LEU A 27 -13.83 0.97 1.46
C LEU A 27 -14.38 2.18 0.70
N ALA A 28 -15.25 2.97 1.32
CA ALA A 28 -15.79 4.17 0.70
C ALA A 28 -14.70 5.20 0.42
N ASP A 29 -13.77 5.39 1.36
CA ASP A 29 -12.65 6.30 1.19
C ASP A 29 -11.74 5.86 0.04
N ILE A 30 -11.46 4.58 -0.04
CA ILE A 30 -10.63 4.01 -1.09
C ILE A 30 -11.30 4.19 -2.45
N SER A 31 -12.60 3.91 -2.51
CA SER A 31 -13.38 4.09 -3.73
C SER A 31 -13.29 5.53 -4.21
N LYS A 32 -13.44 6.50 -3.31
CA LYS A 32 -13.33 7.92 -3.65
C LYS A 32 -11.94 8.30 -4.13
N ALA A 33 -10.93 7.82 -3.43
CA ALA A 33 -9.54 8.20 -3.73
C ALA A 33 -9.07 7.63 -5.06
N THR A 34 -9.55 6.46 -5.43
CA THR A 34 -9.08 5.75 -6.64
C THR A 34 -10.03 5.87 -7.83
N GLY A 35 -11.25 6.31 -7.59
CA GLY A 35 -12.28 6.33 -8.64
C GLY A 35 -12.87 4.97 -8.97
N LEU A 36 -12.50 3.93 -8.21
CA LEU A 36 -13.01 2.59 -8.43
C LEU A 36 -14.36 2.40 -7.75
N SER A 37 -15.21 1.53 -8.33
CA SER A 37 -16.43 1.15 -7.63
C SER A 37 -16.07 0.37 -6.37
N LYS A 38 -16.95 0.39 -5.38
CA LYS A 38 -16.73 -0.35 -4.14
C LYS A 38 -16.55 -1.85 -4.41
N SER A 39 -17.32 -2.38 -5.35
CA SER A 39 -17.25 -3.78 -5.73
C SER A 39 -15.87 -4.15 -6.28
N THR A 40 -15.35 -3.35 -7.20
CA THR A 40 -14.02 -3.57 -7.77
C THR A 40 -12.92 -3.42 -6.72
N ALA A 41 -12.99 -2.35 -5.93
CA ALA A 41 -12.01 -2.09 -4.87
C ALA A 41 -12.01 -3.24 -3.86
N HIS A 42 -13.17 -3.71 -3.46
CA HIS A 42 -13.29 -4.80 -2.50
C HIS A 42 -12.63 -6.08 -3.01
N ARG A 43 -12.84 -6.41 -4.28
CA ARG A 43 -12.25 -7.62 -4.87
C ARG A 43 -10.74 -7.55 -4.90
N ILE A 44 -10.20 -6.40 -5.28
CA ILE A 44 -8.75 -6.21 -5.32
C ILE A 44 -8.17 -6.24 -3.90
N LEU A 45 -8.82 -5.55 -2.97
CA LEU A 45 -8.39 -5.53 -1.57
C LEU A 45 -8.41 -6.93 -0.96
N ALA A 46 -9.42 -7.74 -1.28
CA ALA A 46 -9.49 -9.11 -0.76
C ALA A 46 -8.26 -9.93 -1.17
N SER A 47 -7.81 -9.79 -2.41
CA SER A 47 -6.59 -10.46 -2.87
C SER A 47 -5.37 -9.96 -2.12
N MET A 48 -5.29 -8.64 -1.91
CA MET A 48 -4.14 -8.05 -1.22
C MET A 48 -4.11 -8.42 0.25
N VAL A 49 -5.27 -8.51 0.89
CA VAL A 49 -5.36 -8.95 2.29
C VAL A 49 -4.92 -10.41 2.41
N ALA A 50 -5.37 -11.27 1.48
CA ALA A 50 -4.99 -12.68 1.49
C ALA A 50 -3.48 -12.87 1.37
N ARG A 51 -2.81 -11.97 0.67
CA ARG A 51 -1.37 -12.03 0.47
C ARG A 51 -0.58 -11.17 1.47
N GLN A 52 -1.27 -10.53 2.40
CA GLN A 52 -0.68 -9.73 3.48
C GLN A 52 -0.03 -8.42 3.01
N TYR A 53 -0.39 -7.96 1.83
CA TYR A 53 0.02 -6.63 1.35
C TYR A 53 -0.82 -5.53 1.98
N VAL A 54 -2.03 -5.87 2.42
CA VAL A 54 -2.97 -4.96 3.05
C VAL A 54 -3.52 -5.65 4.29
N GLU A 55 -3.75 -4.89 5.34
CA GLU A 55 -4.42 -5.37 6.54
C GLU A 55 -5.80 -4.76 6.62
N HIS A 56 -6.76 -5.56 7.04
CA HIS A 56 -8.14 -5.12 7.24
C HIS A 56 -8.42 -5.19 8.74
N ASP A 57 -8.65 -4.05 9.38
CA ASP A 57 -8.83 -4.03 10.83
C ASP A 57 -10.28 -4.31 11.25
N GLU A 58 -10.49 -4.46 12.55
CA GLU A 58 -11.79 -4.80 13.11
C GLU A 58 -12.84 -3.73 12.87
N ASN A 59 -12.42 -2.49 12.68
CA ASN A 59 -13.33 -1.37 12.46
C ASN A 59 -13.65 -1.15 10.99
N GLY A 60 -13.21 -2.06 10.13
CA GLY A 60 -13.50 -1.99 8.70
C GLY A 60 -12.53 -1.15 7.88
N GLY A 61 -11.46 -0.67 8.49
CA GLY A 61 -10.44 0.09 7.78
C GLY A 61 -9.38 -0.79 7.15
N TYR A 62 -8.77 -0.29 6.10
CA TYR A 62 -7.66 -0.97 5.41
C TYR A 62 -6.40 -0.14 5.57
N ARG A 63 -5.27 -0.81 5.74
CA ARG A 63 -3.96 -0.16 5.81
C ARG A 63 -2.90 -1.04 5.17
N LEU A 64 -1.73 -0.47 4.91
CA LEU A 64 -0.64 -1.24 4.31
C LEU A 64 -0.20 -2.36 5.24
N GLY A 65 0.02 -3.53 4.65
CA GLY A 65 0.43 -4.72 5.40
C GLY A 65 1.95 -4.85 5.48
N TYR A 66 2.39 -5.69 6.41
CA TYR A 66 3.81 -5.87 6.67
C TYR A 66 4.58 -6.51 5.50
N LYS A 67 3.88 -7.17 4.58
CA LYS A 67 4.52 -7.81 3.43
C LYS A 67 5.29 -6.81 2.58
N LEU A 68 4.79 -5.59 2.50
CA LEU A 68 5.47 -4.51 1.77
C LEU A 68 6.80 -4.16 2.43
N ILE A 69 6.85 -4.21 3.75
CA ILE A 69 8.08 -3.96 4.50
C ILE A 69 9.09 -5.07 4.21
N GLU A 70 8.66 -6.32 4.21
CA GLU A 70 9.51 -7.47 3.89
C GLU A 70 10.12 -7.34 2.50
N ILE A 71 9.29 -7.01 1.51
CA ILE A 71 9.75 -6.88 0.13
C ILE A 71 10.77 -5.75 0.02
N ALA A 72 10.48 -4.61 0.63
CA ALA A 72 11.39 -3.46 0.61
C ALA A 72 12.69 -3.77 1.34
N SER A 73 12.63 -4.55 2.42
CA SER A 73 13.80 -4.89 3.23
C SER A 73 14.87 -5.63 2.44
N SER A 74 14.47 -6.47 1.50
CA SER A 74 15.43 -7.21 0.70
C SER A 74 16.32 -6.26 -0.12
N ARG A 75 15.78 -5.15 -0.55
CA ARG A 75 16.53 -4.14 -1.30
C ARG A 75 17.27 -3.19 -0.39
N ILE A 76 16.66 -2.82 0.73
CA ILE A 76 17.24 -1.90 1.71
C ILE A 76 18.51 -2.47 2.31
N ASN A 77 18.65 -3.79 2.37
CA ASN A 77 19.84 -4.45 2.90
C ASN A 77 21.08 -4.27 2.03
N SER A 78 20.92 -3.77 0.79
CA SER A 78 22.11 -3.45 -0.01
C SER A 78 22.71 -2.13 0.52
N LEU A 79 24.04 -2.10 0.65
CA LEU A 79 24.74 -0.93 1.19
C LEU A 79 24.47 0.35 0.39
N GLU A 80 24.40 0.24 -0.92
CA GLU A 80 24.14 1.37 -1.79
C GLU A 80 22.76 1.97 -1.53
N LEU A 81 21.77 1.10 -1.43
CA LEU A 81 20.42 1.57 -1.20
C LEU A 81 20.27 2.19 0.18
N LEU A 82 20.94 1.62 1.19
CA LEU A 82 20.91 2.20 2.52
C LEU A 82 21.46 3.62 2.53
N ALA A 83 22.54 3.87 1.80
CA ALA A 83 23.12 5.19 1.72
C ALA A 83 22.16 6.21 1.10
N GLU A 84 21.44 5.81 0.07
CA GLU A 84 20.51 6.68 -0.65
C GLU A 84 19.16 6.82 0.03
N ALA A 85 18.66 5.74 0.60
CA ALA A 85 17.31 5.69 1.16
C ALA A 85 17.23 6.06 2.63
N LYS A 86 18.35 6.10 3.34
CA LYS A 86 18.37 6.35 4.78
C LYS A 86 17.57 7.58 5.22
N PRO A 87 17.73 8.76 4.58
CA PRO A 87 16.94 9.92 4.98
C PRO A 87 15.44 9.70 4.80
N CYS A 88 15.04 9.05 3.72
CA CYS A 88 13.64 8.73 3.45
C CYS A 88 13.07 7.78 4.49
N LEU A 89 13.83 6.72 4.81
CA LEU A 89 13.41 5.75 5.80
C LEU A 89 13.29 6.36 7.19
N SER A 90 14.20 7.25 7.55
CA SER A 90 14.13 7.94 8.83
C SER A 90 12.85 8.75 8.96
N ARG A 91 12.46 9.44 7.88
CA ARG A 91 11.21 10.20 7.86
C ARG A 91 10.00 9.29 8.03
N MET A 92 9.99 8.18 7.32
CA MET A 92 8.91 7.21 7.43
C MET A 92 8.76 6.67 8.84
N LEU A 93 9.87 6.33 9.47
CA LEU A 93 9.86 5.81 10.84
C LEU A 93 9.37 6.84 11.83
N TRP A 94 9.74 8.11 11.66
CA TRP A 94 9.23 9.19 12.50
C TRP A 94 7.72 9.37 12.34
N ASP A 95 7.23 9.27 11.11
CA ASP A 95 5.81 9.43 10.83
C ASP A 95 4.98 8.27 11.38
N LEU A 96 5.58 7.10 11.56
CA LEU A 96 4.90 5.93 12.10
C LEU A 96 4.82 5.94 13.62
N ASN A 97 5.64 6.74 14.26
CA ASN A 97 5.62 6.91 15.70
C ASN A 97 4.73 8.09 16.08
#